data_fdd438894c150220c68c8b37de90a519
#
_entry.id   fdd438894c150220c68c8b37de90a519
#
_cell.length_a   1.000
_cell.length_b   1.000
_cell.length_c   1.000
_cell.angle_alpha   90.00
_cell.angle_beta   90.00
_cell.angle_gamma   90.00
#
_symmetry.space_group_name_H-M   'P 1'
#
loop_
_entity.id
_entity.type
_entity.pdbx_description
1 polymer ?
#
loop_
_entity_poly.entity_id
_entity_poly.type
_entity_poly.pdbx_seq_one_letter_code
_entity_poly.pdbx_strand_id
1 'polypeptide(L)'
;DHVLESRGEALPQETYDLAAEVDATLFGAAGESAADVILPLREAVGSFANIRPARAYPGVDSLRPETDLVFVRENTEGVYTGIESEISDGVTTLTRVITDSASRKIAEYGFEYADENGYDDVTVAHKANVMRTTDGQFLESVEAIADSGGYEYDEALMDALAMHLLL
;
A
#
# COMPACT_ATOMS: atom_id res chain seq x y z
N ASP A 1 10.64 15.86 14.29
CA ASP A 1 10.24 16.96 15.19
C ASP A 1 11.33 18.03 15.31
N HIS A 2 12.61 17.69 15.57
CA HIS A 2 13.69 18.69 15.71
C HIS A 2 13.90 19.58 14.47
N VAL A 3 13.77 19.04 13.24
CA VAL A 3 13.88 19.80 12.00
C VAL A 3 12.69 20.74 11.84
N LEU A 4 11.48 20.27 12.13
CA LEU A 4 10.28 21.10 12.12
C LEU A 4 10.39 22.28 13.11
N GLU A 5 10.86 22.02 14.33
CA GLU A 5 11.07 23.05 15.35
C GLU A 5 12.13 24.08 14.97
N SER A 6 13.22 23.65 14.31
CA SER A 6 14.36 24.52 14.00
C SER A 6 14.26 25.23 12.66
N ARG A 7 13.60 24.64 11.67
CA ARG A 7 13.50 25.14 10.28
C ARG A 7 12.09 25.52 9.85
N GLY A 8 11.05 25.12 10.61
CA GLY A 8 9.65 25.37 10.29
C GLY A 8 9.06 24.48 9.18
N GLU A 9 9.81 23.46 8.76
CA GLU A 9 9.41 22.45 7.78
C GLU A 9 9.79 21.05 8.23
N ALA A 10 8.92 20.07 8.03
CA ALA A 10 9.16 18.71 8.45
C ALA A 10 10.18 17.98 7.55
N LEU A 11 10.14 18.26 6.25
CA LEU A 11 11.05 17.73 5.24
C LEU A 11 11.71 18.88 4.46
N PRO A 12 13.01 19.18 4.67
CA PRO A 12 13.73 20.16 3.87
C PRO A 12 13.79 19.77 2.38
N GLN A 13 13.69 20.75 1.49
CA GLN A 13 13.75 20.53 0.05
C GLN A 13 15.03 19.77 -0.37
N GLU A 14 16.17 20.11 0.22
CA GLU A 14 17.45 19.42 -0.03
C GLU A 14 17.39 17.91 0.26
N THR A 15 16.59 17.50 1.25
CA THR A 15 16.41 16.07 1.60
C THR A 15 15.47 15.39 0.60
N TYR A 16 14.42 16.08 0.16
CA TYR A 16 13.52 15.61 -0.88
C TYR A 16 14.28 15.37 -2.19
N ASP A 17 15.04 16.36 -2.64
CA ASP A 17 15.82 16.30 -3.88
C ASP A 17 16.85 15.18 -3.83
N LEU A 18 17.56 15.04 -2.70
CA LEU A 18 18.52 13.96 -2.50
C LEU A 18 17.87 12.59 -2.54
N ALA A 19 16.69 12.42 -1.93
CA ALA A 19 15.97 11.15 -1.96
C ALA A 19 15.55 10.75 -3.38
N ALA A 20 15.24 11.73 -4.24
CA ALA A 20 14.90 11.51 -5.64
C ALA A 20 16.11 11.12 -6.52
N GLU A 21 17.34 11.44 -6.10
CA GLU A 21 18.56 11.21 -6.88
C GLU A 21 19.31 9.92 -6.51
N VAL A 22 19.09 9.38 -5.29
CA VAL A 22 19.83 8.22 -4.82
C VAL A 22 19.13 6.89 -5.21
N ASP A 23 19.91 5.83 -5.31
CA ASP A 23 19.40 4.49 -5.66
C ASP A 23 18.47 3.89 -4.57
N ALA A 24 18.67 4.26 -3.31
CA ALA A 24 17.87 3.77 -2.20
C ALA A 24 17.88 4.74 -1.00
N THR A 25 16.76 4.81 -0.28
CA THR A 25 16.61 5.59 0.94
C THR A 25 16.22 4.70 2.10
N LEU A 26 17.06 4.65 3.15
CA LEU A 26 16.73 3.99 4.40
C LEU A 26 16.04 5.00 5.34
N PHE A 27 14.76 4.77 5.62
CA PHE A 27 13.97 5.60 6.52
C PHE A 27 13.89 4.96 7.91
N GLY A 28 14.34 5.68 8.94
CA GLY A 28 14.30 5.22 10.33
C GLY A 28 12.97 5.55 11.03
N ALA A 29 12.94 5.37 12.35
CA ALA A 29 11.80 5.73 13.18
C ALA A 29 11.55 7.26 13.13
N ALA A 30 10.30 7.67 13.00
CA ALA A 30 9.88 9.05 13.00
C ALA A 30 8.85 9.32 14.12
N GLY A 31 8.77 10.58 14.55
CA GLY A 31 7.85 11.02 15.60
C GLY A 31 6.42 11.30 15.10
N GLU A 32 5.72 12.19 15.78
CA GLU A 32 4.32 12.54 15.48
C GLU A 32 4.12 13.16 14.10
N SER A 33 5.14 13.88 13.58
CA SER A 33 5.15 14.48 12.23
C SER A 33 5.53 13.50 11.11
N ALA A 34 5.51 12.18 11.37
CA ALA A 34 5.95 11.15 10.43
C ALA A 34 5.23 11.25 9.07
N ALA A 35 3.94 11.54 9.03
CA ALA A 35 3.16 11.65 7.80
C ALA A 35 3.69 12.78 6.90
N ASP A 36 4.04 13.92 7.48
CA ASP A 36 4.54 15.10 6.77
C ASP A 36 5.94 14.89 6.15
N VAL A 37 6.62 13.83 6.54
CA VAL A 37 7.93 13.42 6.01
C VAL A 37 7.81 12.23 5.07
N ILE A 38 7.08 11.19 5.50
CA ILE A 38 6.99 9.92 4.75
C ILE A 38 6.25 10.10 3.43
N LEU A 39 5.15 10.83 3.39
CA LEU A 39 4.35 10.96 2.18
C LEU A 39 5.11 11.68 1.06
N PRO A 40 5.73 12.85 1.30
CA PRO A 40 6.57 13.48 0.29
C PRO A 40 7.80 12.64 -0.11
N LEU A 41 8.43 11.91 0.80
CA LEU A 41 9.55 11.02 0.46
C LEU A 41 9.12 9.86 -0.45
N ARG A 42 7.95 9.28 -0.23
CA ARG A 42 7.39 8.24 -1.13
C ARG A 42 7.14 8.78 -2.53
N GLU A 43 6.68 10.02 -2.63
CA GLU A 43 6.53 10.72 -3.89
C GLU A 43 7.87 10.93 -4.58
N ALA A 44 8.88 11.47 -3.85
CA ALA A 44 10.21 11.72 -4.37
C ALA A 44 10.87 10.47 -4.97
N VAL A 45 10.74 9.32 -4.31
CA VAL A 45 11.32 8.04 -4.78
C VAL A 45 10.38 7.24 -5.70
N GLY A 46 9.19 7.75 -6.01
CA GLY A 46 8.21 7.06 -6.85
C GLY A 46 7.70 5.73 -6.26
N SER A 47 7.64 5.61 -4.94
CA SER A 47 7.26 4.39 -4.22
C SER A 47 5.76 4.13 -4.34
N PHE A 48 5.36 3.32 -5.32
CA PHE A 48 3.96 2.95 -5.54
C PHE A 48 3.54 1.67 -4.81
N ALA A 49 4.47 0.73 -4.58
CA ALA A 49 4.21 -0.53 -3.92
C ALA A 49 4.82 -0.57 -2.50
N ASN A 50 4.04 -0.99 -1.54
CA ASN A 50 4.47 -1.21 -0.16
C ASN A 50 4.51 -2.71 0.10
N ILE A 51 5.70 -3.28 0.18
CA ILE A 51 5.92 -4.71 0.39
C ILE A 51 6.06 -4.98 1.89
N ARG A 52 5.19 -5.85 2.41
CA ARG A 52 5.15 -6.18 3.83
C ARG A 52 5.19 -7.69 4.05
N PRO A 53 6.39 -8.27 4.17
CA PRO A 53 6.52 -9.67 4.54
C PRO A 53 6.07 -9.89 5.99
N ALA A 54 5.32 -10.97 6.21
CA ALA A 54 4.93 -11.44 7.52
C ALA A 54 5.29 -12.92 7.64
N ARG A 55 6.27 -13.22 8.46
CA ARG A 55 6.82 -14.57 8.64
C ARG A 55 6.93 -14.93 10.10
N ALA A 56 6.52 -16.14 10.45
CA ALA A 56 6.82 -16.73 11.75
C ALA A 56 8.29 -17.19 11.79
N TYR A 57 9.04 -16.73 12.80
CA TYR A 57 10.45 -17.10 12.94
C TYR A 57 10.60 -18.34 13.81
N PRO A 58 11.49 -19.31 13.47
CA PRO A 58 11.79 -20.46 14.31
C PRO A 58 12.22 -20.06 15.72
N GLY A 59 11.64 -20.68 16.74
CA GLY A 59 11.96 -20.42 18.14
C GLY A 59 11.25 -19.22 18.76
N VAL A 60 10.37 -18.58 18.04
CA VAL A 60 9.48 -17.51 18.54
C VAL A 60 8.05 -18.05 18.61
N ASP A 61 7.37 -17.82 19.73
CA ASP A 61 5.97 -18.20 19.89
C ASP A 61 5.11 -17.43 18.88
N SER A 62 4.36 -18.17 18.06
CA SER A 62 3.45 -17.64 17.06
C SER A 62 2.13 -18.40 17.10
N LEU A 63 1.01 -17.68 16.88
CA LEU A 63 -0.32 -18.31 16.72
C LEU A 63 -0.37 -19.21 15.48
N ARG A 64 0.43 -18.89 14.46
CA ARG A 64 0.54 -19.62 13.19
C ARG A 64 2.03 -19.79 12.85
N PRO A 65 2.67 -20.88 13.31
CA PRO A 65 4.09 -21.12 13.07
C PRO A 65 4.46 -21.31 11.59
N GLU A 66 3.49 -21.66 10.77
CA GLU A 66 3.62 -21.85 9.31
C GLU A 66 3.46 -20.55 8.50
N THR A 67 3.21 -19.41 9.15
CA THR A 67 2.99 -18.14 8.44
C THR A 67 4.22 -17.75 7.64
N ASP A 68 4.06 -17.64 6.33
CA ASP A 68 4.99 -17.02 5.38
C ASP A 68 4.17 -16.41 4.26
N LEU A 69 3.91 -15.12 4.36
CA LEU A 69 3.10 -14.39 3.40
C LEU A 69 3.64 -12.97 3.20
N VAL A 70 3.27 -12.35 2.10
CA VAL A 70 3.64 -10.98 1.77
C VAL A 70 2.40 -10.19 1.36
N PHE A 71 2.21 -9.01 1.94
CA PHE A 71 1.24 -8.05 1.43
C PHE A 71 1.92 -7.14 0.41
N VAL A 72 1.42 -7.15 -0.82
CA VAL A 72 1.74 -6.16 -1.84
C VAL A 72 0.62 -5.14 -1.85
N ARG A 73 0.90 -3.91 -1.40
CA ARG A 73 -0.10 -2.88 -1.19
C ARG A 73 0.19 -1.65 -2.04
N GLU A 74 -0.82 -1.19 -2.79
CA GLU A 74 -0.79 0.12 -3.43
C GLU A 74 -0.62 1.23 -2.36
N ASN A 75 0.19 2.24 -2.64
CA ASN A 75 0.71 3.15 -1.63
C ASN A 75 0.58 4.64 -1.99
N THR A 76 0.00 4.97 -3.13
CA THR A 76 -0.07 6.35 -3.66
C THR A 76 -1.47 6.93 -3.72
N GLU A 77 -2.49 6.07 -3.81
CA GLU A 77 -3.89 6.46 -3.98
C GLU A 77 -4.76 6.09 -2.77
N GLY A 78 -6.04 5.94 -2.98
CA GLY A 78 -7.00 5.63 -1.96
C GLY A 78 -7.26 6.84 -1.06
N VAL A 79 -7.13 6.65 0.23
CA VAL A 79 -7.28 7.71 1.24
C VAL A 79 -6.02 8.58 1.36
N TYR A 80 -4.88 8.11 0.86
CA TYR A 80 -3.61 8.85 0.91
C TYR A 80 -3.56 10.05 -0.02
N THR A 81 -4.52 10.21 -0.92
CA THR A 81 -4.68 11.43 -1.72
C THR A 81 -5.00 12.67 -0.86
N GLY A 82 -5.45 12.47 0.39
CA GLY A 82 -5.71 13.54 1.34
C GLY A 82 -6.82 14.51 0.91
N ILE A 83 -7.73 14.09 0.01
CA ILE A 83 -8.82 14.93 -0.47
C ILE A 83 -9.94 14.92 0.57
N GLU A 84 -9.84 15.85 1.51
CA GLU A 84 -10.80 16.03 2.59
C GLU A 84 -11.54 17.36 2.47
N SER A 85 -12.76 17.41 2.94
CA SER A 85 -13.55 18.63 3.02
C SER A 85 -14.60 18.60 4.14
N GLU A 86 -14.83 19.74 4.74
CA GLU A 86 -16.00 19.98 5.60
C GLU A 86 -17.14 20.49 4.71
N ILE A 87 -18.23 19.72 4.63
CA ILE A 87 -19.40 20.05 3.80
C ILE A 87 -20.47 20.80 4.54
N SER A 88 -20.50 20.69 5.87
CA SER A 88 -21.31 21.48 6.78
C SER A 88 -20.77 21.33 8.20
N ASP A 89 -21.28 22.15 9.13
CA ASP A 89 -20.88 22.15 10.55
C ASP A 89 -20.97 20.73 11.15
N GLY A 90 -19.83 20.19 11.57
CA GLY A 90 -19.70 18.84 12.13
C GLY A 90 -19.82 17.69 11.11
N VAL A 91 -19.80 17.95 9.80
CA VAL A 91 -19.83 16.92 8.74
C VAL A 91 -18.62 17.04 7.85
N THR A 92 -17.70 16.12 7.99
CA THR A 92 -16.47 16.01 7.15
C THR A 92 -16.54 14.84 6.20
N THR A 93 -15.86 14.95 5.07
CA THR A 93 -15.77 13.91 4.04
C THR A 93 -14.32 13.67 3.64
N LEU A 94 -14.03 12.43 3.26
CA LEU A 94 -12.77 12.03 2.63
C LEU A 94 -13.12 11.36 1.29
N THR A 95 -12.46 11.80 0.23
CA THR A 95 -12.59 11.19 -1.09
C THR A 95 -11.51 10.13 -1.27
N ARG A 96 -11.93 8.88 -1.47
CA ARG A 96 -11.04 7.78 -1.87
C ARG A 96 -10.91 7.76 -3.39
N VAL A 97 -9.68 7.81 -3.89
CA VAL A 97 -9.38 7.80 -5.34
C VAL A 97 -8.80 6.44 -5.72
N ILE A 98 -9.32 5.85 -6.79
CA ILE A 98 -8.78 4.62 -7.40
C ILE A 98 -8.72 4.86 -8.91
N THR A 99 -7.55 4.70 -9.50
CA THR A 99 -7.36 4.80 -10.95
C THR A 99 -7.07 3.45 -11.58
N ASP A 100 -7.43 3.27 -12.85
CA ASP A 100 -7.08 2.09 -13.63
C ASP A 100 -5.54 1.94 -13.73
N SER A 101 -4.84 3.03 -13.94
CA SER A 101 -3.39 3.03 -14.09
C SER A 101 -2.65 2.50 -12.86
N ALA A 102 -2.97 3.00 -11.66
CA ALA A 102 -2.36 2.54 -10.43
C ALA A 102 -2.79 1.10 -10.08
N SER A 103 -4.06 0.77 -10.33
CA SER A 103 -4.60 -0.58 -10.11
C SER A 103 -3.89 -1.62 -10.99
N ARG A 104 -3.69 -1.34 -12.27
CA ARG A 104 -2.91 -2.22 -13.17
C ARG A 104 -1.46 -2.36 -12.72
N LYS A 105 -0.83 -1.25 -12.41
CA LYS A 105 0.58 -1.24 -11.99
C LYS A 105 0.82 -2.08 -10.73
N ILE A 106 -0.05 -1.98 -9.74
CA ILE A 106 0.11 -2.78 -8.51
C ILE A 106 -0.26 -4.26 -8.73
N ALA A 107 -1.22 -4.56 -9.61
CA ALA A 107 -1.59 -5.92 -9.97
C ALA A 107 -0.43 -6.62 -10.70
N GLU A 108 0.11 -6.00 -11.75
CA GLU A 108 1.28 -6.50 -12.49
C GLU A 108 2.45 -6.77 -11.53
N TYR A 109 2.81 -5.78 -10.72
CA TYR A 109 3.88 -5.94 -9.74
C TYR A 109 3.60 -7.07 -8.72
N GLY A 110 2.35 -7.22 -8.27
CA GLY A 110 1.97 -8.25 -7.31
C GLY A 110 2.12 -9.67 -7.87
N PHE A 111 1.69 -9.90 -9.10
CA PHE A 111 1.85 -11.18 -9.78
C PHE A 111 3.33 -11.48 -10.09
N GLU A 112 4.06 -10.52 -10.65
CA GLU A 112 5.50 -10.66 -10.90
C GLU A 112 6.28 -10.96 -9.61
N TYR A 113 5.96 -10.26 -8.52
CA TYR A 113 6.57 -10.49 -7.22
C TYR A 113 6.33 -11.92 -6.70
N ALA A 114 5.11 -12.44 -6.87
CA ALA A 114 4.80 -13.81 -6.49
C ALA A 114 5.63 -14.82 -7.28
N ASP A 115 5.66 -14.71 -8.60
CA ASP A 115 6.47 -15.56 -9.49
C ASP A 115 7.96 -15.53 -9.14
N GLU A 116 8.54 -14.34 -8.99
CA GLU A 116 9.96 -14.15 -8.72
C GLU A 116 10.39 -14.67 -7.34
N ASN A 117 9.48 -14.68 -6.36
CA ASN A 117 9.78 -15.08 -5.00
C ASN A 117 9.24 -16.48 -4.64
N GLY A 118 8.62 -17.18 -5.59
CA GLY A 118 8.17 -18.57 -5.43
C GLY A 118 6.93 -18.70 -4.54
N TYR A 119 6.01 -17.74 -4.61
CA TYR A 119 4.68 -17.85 -4.04
C TYR A 119 3.73 -18.45 -5.06
N ASP A 120 3.08 -19.55 -4.71
CA ASP A 120 2.16 -20.27 -5.61
C ASP A 120 0.76 -19.65 -5.61
N ASP A 121 0.37 -18.98 -4.53
CA ASP A 121 -0.98 -18.46 -4.32
C ASP A 121 -0.98 -16.92 -4.25
N VAL A 122 -1.86 -16.29 -5.01
CA VAL A 122 -2.14 -14.86 -4.95
C VAL A 122 -3.60 -14.62 -4.57
N THR A 123 -3.84 -13.89 -3.51
CA THR A 123 -5.18 -13.48 -3.09
C THR A 123 -5.37 -11.98 -3.25
N VAL A 124 -6.35 -11.59 -4.05
CA VAL A 124 -6.73 -10.20 -4.26
C VAL A 124 -7.73 -9.76 -3.19
N ALA A 125 -7.29 -8.86 -2.33
CA ALA A 125 -8.08 -8.36 -1.21
C ALA A 125 -8.79 -7.04 -1.55
N HIS A 126 -10.12 -7.02 -1.42
CA HIS A 126 -10.95 -5.88 -1.82
C HIS A 126 -12.20 -5.73 -0.93
N LYS A 127 -13.03 -4.72 -1.20
CA LYS A 127 -14.34 -4.50 -0.55
C LYS A 127 -15.42 -4.13 -1.57
N ALA A 128 -15.37 -4.71 -2.76
CA ALA A 128 -16.30 -4.41 -3.87
C ALA A 128 -17.77 -4.75 -3.58
N ASN A 129 -18.05 -5.56 -2.55
CA ASN A 129 -19.42 -5.78 -2.10
C ASN A 129 -20.09 -4.52 -1.52
N VAL A 130 -19.31 -3.55 -1.06
CA VAL A 130 -19.76 -2.24 -0.55
C VAL A 130 -19.30 -1.11 -1.47
N MET A 131 -18.00 -1.05 -1.76
CA MET A 131 -17.38 -0.02 -2.61
C MET A 131 -17.38 -0.46 -4.08
N ARG A 132 -18.58 -0.60 -4.66
CA ARG A 132 -18.77 -1.23 -5.97
C ARG A 132 -18.08 -0.54 -7.12
N THR A 133 -17.99 0.79 -7.09
CA THR A 133 -17.36 1.56 -8.17
C THR A 133 -15.84 1.57 -8.04
N THR A 134 -15.31 1.91 -6.87
CA THR A 134 -13.86 2.03 -6.68
C THR A 134 -13.16 0.68 -6.63
N ASP A 135 -13.64 -0.25 -5.82
CA ASP A 135 -13.04 -1.58 -5.73
C ASP A 135 -13.44 -2.46 -6.94
N GLY A 136 -14.59 -2.18 -7.58
CA GLY A 136 -14.91 -2.77 -8.88
C GLY A 136 -13.91 -2.39 -9.96
N GLN A 137 -13.54 -1.11 -10.06
CA GLN A 137 -12.48 -0.63 -10.96
C GLN A 137 -11.12 -1.32 -10.68
N PHE A 138 -10.78 -1.50 -9.41
CA PHE A 138 -9.57 -2.24 -9.02
C PHE A 138 -9.63 -3.69 -9.52
N LEU A 139 -10.73 -4.41 -9.28
CA LEU A 139 -10.89 -5.80 -9.72
C LEU A 139 -10.85 -5.94 -11.24
N GLU A 140 -11.53 -5.08 -11.99
CA GLU A 140 -11.48 -5.08 -13.46
C GLU A 140 -10.04 -4.90 -13.98
N SER A 141 -9.24 -4.06 -13.31
CA SER A 141 -7.85 -3.85 -13.64
C SER A 141 -6.98 -5.07 -13.33
N VAL A 142 -7.22 -5.74 -12.19
CA VAL A 142 -6.54 -6.99 -11.79
C VAL A 142 -6.87 -8.11 -12.79
N GLU A 143 -8.15 -8.32 -13.12
CA GLU A 143 -8.60 -9.34 -14.08
C GLU A 143 -7.92 -9.15 -15.43
N ALA A 144 -7.87 -7.91 -15.94
CA ALA A 144 -7.22 -7.63 -17.22
C ALA A 144 -5.72 -7.92 -17.23
N ILE A 145 -5.01 -7.71 -16.11
CA ILE A 145 -3.59 -8.07 -15.97
C ILE A 145 -3.44 -9.59 -15.85
N ALA A 146 -4.27 -10.24 -15.04
CA ALA A 146 -4.24 -11.69 -14.87
C ALA A 146 -4.50 -12.42 -16.21
N ASP A 147 -5.51 -12.00 -16.95
CA ASP A 147 -5.82 -12.56 -18.27
C ASP A 147 -4.67 -12.41 -19.26
N SER A 148 -4.05 -11.24 -19.30
CA SER A 148 -2.93 -10.96 -20.22
C SER A 148 -1.65 -11.71 -19.87
N GLY A 149 -1.39 -11.93 -18.56
CA GLY A 149 -0.23 -12.62 -18.03
C GLY A 149 -0.41 -14.14 -17.86
N GLY A 150 -1.67 -14.61 -17.90
CA GLY A 150 -2.01 -16.01 -17.61
C GLY A 150 -1.87 -16.35 -16.13
N TYR A 151 -2.07 -15.38 -15.25
CA TYR A 151 -2.02 -15.56 -13.81
C TYR A 151 -3.34 -16.09 -13.25
N GLU A 152 -3.24 -16.97 -12.26
CA GLU A 152 -4.40 -17.40 -11.45
C GLU A 152 -4.39 -16.67 -10.10
N TYR A 153 -5.56 -16.36 -9.56
CA TYR A 153 -5.70 -15.72 -8.26
C TYR A 153 -7.06 -16.03 -7.62
N ASP A 154 -7.09 -15.93 -6.30
CA ASP A 154 -8.32 -15.96 -5.51
C ASP A 154 -8.75 -14.55 -5.08
N GLU A 155 -10.05 -14.36 -4.87
CA GLU A 155 -10.59 -13.11 -4.33
C GLU A 155 -11.03 -13.27 -2.87
N ALA A 156 -10.78 -12.23 -2.06
CA ALA A 156 -11.27 -12.20 -0.70
C ALA A 156 -11.73 -10.79 -0.28
N LEU A 157 -12.83 -10.75 0.48
CA LEU A 157 -13.23 -9.51 1.15
C LEU A 157 -12.24 -9.20 2.27
N MET A 158 -11.73 -7.98 2.33
CA MET A 158 -10.66 -7.55 3.22
C MET A 158 -10.91 -7.89 4.68
N ASP A 159 -12.11 -7.70 5.19
CA ASP A 159 -12.49 -7.99 6.57
C ASP A 159 -12.53 -9.50 6.86
N ALA A 160 -13.04 -10.31 5.93
CA ALA A 160 -13.04 -11.77 6.04
C ALA A 160 -11.61 -12.33 5.94
N LEU A 161 -10.80 -11.83 5.00
CA LEU A 161 -9.40 -12.22 4.85
C LEU A 161 -8.61 -11.93 6.12
N ALA A 162 -8.74 -10.73 6.69
CA ALA A 162 -8.05 -10.35 7.92
C ALA A 162 -8.35 -11.32 9.10
N MET A 163 -9.57 -11.85 9.17
CA MET A 163 -9.94 -12.87 10.14
C MET A 163 -9.33 -14.25 9.79
N HIS A 164 -9.41 -14.67 8.53
CA HIS A 164 -8.91 -15.98 8.09
C HIS A 164 -7.40 -16.13 8.23
N LEU A 165 -6.64 -15.04 8.10
CA LEU A 165 -5.19 -15.05 8.32
C LEU A 165 -4.79 -15.38 9.78
N LEU A 166 -5.73 -15.21 10.73
CA LEU A 166 -5.52 -15.48 12.15
C LEU A 166 -6.11 -16.83 12.62
N LEU A 167 -6.99 -17.44 11.84
CA LEU A 167 -7.68 -18.69 12.13
C LEU A 167 -7.13 -19.85 11.31
#